data_aecfc221e7a1dc59f8ace918b3a57267
#
_entry.id   aecfc221e7a1dc59f8ace918b3a57267
#
_cell.length_a   1.000
_cell.length_b   1.000
_cell.length_c   1.000
_cell.angle_alpha   90.00
_cell.angle_beta   90.00
_cell.angle_gamma   90.00
#
_symmetry.space_group_name_H-M   'P 1'
#
loop_
_entity.id
_entity.type
_entity.pdbx_description
1 polymer ?
#
loop_
_entity_poly.entity_id
_entity_poly.type
_entity_poly.pdbx_seq_one_letter_code
_entity_poly.pdbx_strand_id
1 'polypeptide(L)'
;TQPKLYNIIAKHPNPREIYLEQLQREALMSAEDAKQIEQVYQQFLEAEYEASRSRDKALVYDFLSLTWKDYRHGTAKDFEVSPQTGIAKKELLALGRKLATLPEGKKYFRKIAKIFEDRLSAIENDKLDWGSAEMLAYATLLVEGHAVRISGQDVERGTFSHRHAVVKTEDTE
;
A
#
# COMPACT_ATOMS: atom_id res chain seq x y z
N THR A 1 -4.85 31.23 0.32
CA THR A 1 -5.27 31.93 1.55
C THR A 1 -6.78 32.06 1.55
N GLN A 2 -7.44 31.46 2.55
CA GLN A 2 -8.90 31.36 2.66
C GLN A 2 -9.35 31.90 4.03
N PRO A 3 -9.33 33.22 4.26
CA PRO A 3 -9.54 33.81 5.59
C PRO A 3 -10.91 33.45 6.19
N LYS A 4 -11.96 33.37 5.37
CA LYS A 4 -13.29 32.96 5.83
C LYS A 4 -13.30 31.53 6.38
N LEU A 5 -12.62 30.60 5.70
CA LEU A 5 -12.53 29.22 6.12
C LEU A 5 -11.75 29.10 7.45
N TYR A 6 -10.63 29.78 7.57
CA TYR A 6 -9.85 29.80 8.82
C TYR A 6 -10.62 30.42 10.01
N ASN A 7 -11.45 31.41 9.78
CA ASN A 7 -12.33 31.96 10.80
C ASN A 7 -13.41 30.96 11.26
N ILE A 8 -13.86 30.08 10.38
CA ILE A 8 -14.80 28.99 10.71
C ILE A 8 -14.06 27.92 11.50
N ILE A 9 -12.88 27.49 11.01
CA ILE A 9 -12.04 26.47 11.66
C ILE A 9 -11.66 26.89 13.08
N ALA A 10 -11.29 28.15 13.28
CA ALA A 10 -10.92 28.67 14.61
C ALA A 10 -12.05 28.63 15.66
N LYS A 11 -13.30 28.59 15.22
CA LYS A 11 -14.49 28.52 16.07
C LYS A 11 -15.09 27.11 16.14
N HIS A 12 -14.62 26.20 15.32
CA HIS A 12 -15.14 24.83 15.30
C HIS A 12 -14.57 24.07 16.50
N PRO A 13 -15.40 23.37 17.28
CA PRO A 13 -14.91 22.51 18.36
C PRO A 13 -14.01 21.41 17.79
N ASN A 14 -13.01 21.01 18.54
CA ASN A 14 -12.11 19.96 18.07
C ASN A 14 -12.80 18.58 18.09
N PRO A 15 -12.31 17.60 17.31
CA PRO A 15 -12.94 16.29 17.22
C PRO A 15 -13.06 15.56 18.57
N ARG A 16 -12.14 15.79 19.49
CA ARG A 16 -12.18 15.22 20.84
C ARG A 16 -13.38 15.75 21.61
N GLU A 17 -13.63 17.04 21.58
CA GLU A 17 -14.77 17.67 22.27
C GLU A 17 -16.09 17.16 21.73
N ILE A 18 -16.24 17.11 20.41
CA ILE A 18 -17.42 16.58 19.73
C ILE A 18 -17.69 15.13 20.14
N TYR A 19 -16.64 14.30 20.14
CA TYR A 19 -16.77 12.90 20.51
C TYR A 19 -17.08 12.70 21.98
N LEU A 20 -16.47 13.49 22.87
CA LEU A 20 -16.77 13.47 24.30
C LEU A 20 -18.22 13.85 24.59
N GLU A 21 -18.74 14.90 23.96
CA GLU A 21 -20.15 15.28 24.07
C GLU A 21 -21.09 14.16 23.60
N GLN A 22 -20.71 13.45 22.54
CA GLN A 22 -21.46 12.27 22.07
C GLN A 22 -21.46 11.16 23.12
N LEU A 23 -20.31 10.78 23.67
CA LEU A 23 -20.21 9.72 24.69
C LEU A 23 -21.00 10.06 25.95
N GLN A 24 -20.99 11.33 26.36
CA GLN A 24 -21.78 11.80 27.51
C GLN A 24 -23.30 11.73 27.23
N ARG A 25 -23.72 12.11 26.02
CA ARG A 25 -25.13 12.04 25.61
C ARG A 25 -25.65 10.59 25.58
N GLU A 26 -24.79 9.66 25.18
CA GLU A 26 -25.06 8.23 25.14
C GLU A 26 -24.89 7.54 26.52
N ALA A 27 -24.55 8.30 27.58
CA ALA A 27 -24.28 7.81 28.92
C ALA A 27 -23.18 6.72 28.99
N LEU A 28 -22.25 6.74 28.05
CA LEU A 28 -21.12 5.80 27.98
C LEU A 28 -19.89 6.30 28.76
N MET A 29 -19.83 7.61 29.04
CA MET A 29 -18.73 8.22 29.77
C MET A 29 -19.23 9.44 30.58
N SER A 30 -18.80 9.57 31.84
CA SER A 30 -19.06 10.75 32.62
C SER A 30 -18.03 11.86 32.34
N ALA A 31 -18.36 13.10 32.73
CA ALA A 31 -17.40 14.21 32.62
C ALA A 31 -16.18 13.99 33.53
N GLU A 32 -16.39 13.34 34.70
CA GLU A 32 -15.36 13.00 35.65
C GLU A 32 -14.38 11.97 35.09
N ASP A 33 -14.87 10.88 34.44
CA ASP A 33 -14.04 9.87 33.77
C ASP A 33 -13.20 10.49 32.68
N ALA A 34 -13.78 11.35 31.86
CA ALA A 34 -13.08 12.06 30.80
C ALA A 34 -11.93 12.92 31.33
N LYS A 35 -12.17 13.63 32.41
CA LYS A 35 -11.16 14.46 33.07
C LYS A 35 -10.03 13.62 33.68
N GLN A 36 -10.39 12.49 34.28
CA GLN A 36 -9.41 11.57 34.85
C GLN A 36 -8.50 10.98 33.75
N ILE A 37 -9.07 10.56 32.64
CA ILE A 37 -8.30 10.05 31.46
C ILE A 37 -7.34 11.14 30.96
N GLU A 38 -7.81 12.38 30.83
CA GLU A 38 -6.97 13.49 30.39
C GLU A 38 -5.80 13.74 31.37
N GLN A 39 -6.05 13.73 32.67
CA GLN A 39 -5.01 13.93 33.68
C GLN A 39 -3.95 12.81 33.63
N VAL A 40 -4.39 11.55 33.55
CA VAL A 40 -3.48 10.40 33.43
C VAL A 40 -2.61 10.52 32.19
N TYR A 41 -3.20 10.91 31.07
CA TYR A 41 -2.45 11.05 29.83
C TYR A 41 -1.47 12.23 29.86
N GLN A 42 -1.85 13.36 30.47
CA GLN A 42 -0.94 14.47 30.66
C GLN A 42 0.24 14.12 31.58
N GLN A 43 0.00 13.40 32.66
CA GLN A 43 1.07 12.91 33.54
C GLN A 43 2.02 11.96 32.80
N PHE A 44 1.47 11.08 31.98
CA PHE A 44 2.28 10.21 31.14
C PHE A 44 3.17 11.00 30.15
N LEU A 45 2.60 11.99 29.45
CA LEU A 45 3.37 12.82 28.53
C LEU A 45 4.47 13.62 29.23
N GLU A 46 4.19 14.16 30.42
CA GLU A 46 5.17 14.91 31.21
C GLU A 46 6.32 14.01 31.66
N ALA A 47 5.99 12.80 32.13
CA ALA A 47 7.01 11.81 32.53
C ALA A 47 7.91 11.40 31.34
N GLU A 48 7.33 11.17 30.18
CA GLU A 48 8.10 10.86 28.97
C GLU A 48 8.92 12.05 28.46
N TYR A 49 8.41 13.26 28.59
CA TYR A 49 9.14 14.47 28.27
C TYR A 49 10.38 14.65 29.17
N GLU A 50 10.21 14.52 30.49
CA GLU A 50 11.35 14.57 31.42
C GLU A 50 12.34 13.42 31.18
N ALA A 51 11.85 12.20 30.94
CA ALA A 51 12.72 11.07 30.58
C ALA A 51 13.50 11.32 29.29
N SER A 52 12.88 11.99 28.29
CA SER A 52 13.55 12.31 27.03
C SER A 52 14.75 13.25 27.19
N ARG A 53 14.70 14.15 28.19
CA ARG A 53 15.79 15.11 28.47
C ARG A 53 17.05 14.44 29.01
N SER A 54 16.91 13.27 29.62
CA SER A 54 18.03 12.48 30.16
C SER A 54 18.58 11.44 29.17
N ARG A 55 18.00 11.30 27.98
CA ARG A 55 18.43 10.34 26.96
C ARG A 55 19.41 10.99 25.99
N ASP A 56 20.61 10.42 25.87
CA ASP A 56 21.63 10.88 24.92
C ASP A 56 21.25 10.61 23.47
N LYS A 57 20.37 9.65 23.20
CA LYS A 57 19.94 9.24 21.87
C LYS A 57 18.45 8.96 21.82
N ALA A 58 17.81 9.32 20.73
CA ALA A 58 16.45 8.92 20.46
C ALA A 58 16.37 7.38 20.35
N LEU A 59 15.32 6.79 20.96
CA LEU A 59 14.97 5.39 20.71
C LEU A 59 14.34 5.29 19.32
N VAL A 60 15.12 4.76 18.37
CA VAL A 60 14.61 4.44 17.03
C VAL A 60 14.23 2.96 17.04
N TYR A 61 12.94 2.68 16.95
CA TYR A 61 12.47 1.32 16.67
C TYR A 61 12.65 1.06 15.17
N ASP A 62 13.57 0.17 14.87
CA ASP A 62 13.87 -0.22 13.49
C ASP A 62 12.72 -1.12 12.99
N PHE A 63 11.82 -0.52 12.24
CA PHE A 63 10.64 -1.21 11.71
C PHE A 63 11.07 -2.30 10.72
N LEU A 64 10.59 -3.53 10.95
CA LEU A 64 10.94 -4.70 10.15
C LEU A 64 12.44 -5.11 10.17
N SER A 65 13.21 -4.72 11.18
CA SER A 65 14.64 -5.07 11.31
C SER A 65 14.91 -6.57 11.21
N LEU A 66 14.04 -7.40 11.82
CA LEU A 66 14.15 -8.86 11.72
C LEU A 66 13.87 -9.38 10.31
N THR A 67 12.94 -8.78 9.58
CA THR A 67 12.61 -9.14 8.20
C THR A 67 13.74 -8.79 7.24
N TRP A 68 14.43 -7.66 7.49
CA TRP A 68 15.49 -7.13 6.64
C TRP A 68 16.91 -7.47 7.09
N LYS A 69 17.09 -8.27 8.15
CA LYS A 69 18.41 -8.58 8.74
C LYS A 69 19.41 -9.19 7.74
N ASP A 70 18.92 -9.96 6.78
CA ASP A 70 19.74 -10.64 5.77
C ASP A 70 19.93 -9.81 4.48
N TYR A 71 19.39 -8.59 4.46
CA TYR A 71 19.50 -7.66 3.34
C TYR A 71 20.41 -6.49 3.70
N ARG A 72 21.11 -5.97 2.71
CA ARG A 72 21.95 -4.76 2.84
C ARG A 72 21.47 -3.67 1.90
N HIS A 73 21.80 -2.44 2.21
CA HIS A 73 21.60 -1.34 1.28
C HIS A 73 22.50 -1.51 0.05
N GLY A 74 21.96 -1.21 -1.14
CA GLY A 74 22.72 -1.17 -2.38
C GLY A 74 23.76 -0.05 -2.35
N THR A 75 24.89 -0.29 -3.00
CA THR A 75 25.96 0.69 -3.22
C THR A 75 26.17 0.94 -4.71
N ALA A 76 26.91 1.94 -5.09
CA ALA A 76 27.24 2.21 -6.50
C ALA A 76 27.88 1.01 -7.21
N LYS A 77 28.66 0.19 -6.48
CA LYS A 77 29.30 -1.02 -7.01
C LYS A 77 28.30 -2.10 -7.46
N ASP A 78 27.10 -2.12 -6.88
CA ASP A 78 26.08 -3.11 -7.24
C ASP A 78 25.50 -2.87 -8.64
N PHE A 79 25.76 -1.69 -9.23
CA PHE A 79 25.33 -1.33 -10.57
C PHE A 79 26.45 -1.46 -11.64
N GLU A 80 27.69 -1.81 -11.23
CA GLU A 80 28.80 -2.01 -12.16
C GLU A 80 28.68 -3.34 -12.92
N VAL A 81 28.05 -4.34 -12.29
CA VAL A 81 27.84 -5.67 -12.88
C VAL A 81 26.36 -6.02 -12.77
N SER A 82 25.74 -6.31 -13.93
CA SER A 82 24.36 -6.79 -13.93
C SER A 82 24.32 -8.27 -13.51
N PRO A 83 23.61 -8.61 -12.42
CA PRO A 83 23.43 -10.00 -12.04
C PRO A 83 22.59 -10.76 -13.07
N GLN A 84 22.72 -12.07 -13.12
CA GLN A 84 21.89 -12.92 -13.98
C GLN A 84 20.46 -12.97 -13.41
N THR A 85 19.56 -12.19 -13.98
CA THR A 85 18.14 -12.11 -13.58
C THR A 85 17.19 -12.68 -14.63
N GLY A 86 17.73 -13.26 -15.71
CA GLY A 86 16.94 -13.80 -16.82
C GLY A 86 16.21 -15.07 -16.43
N ILE A 87 14.94 -15.16 -16.82
CA ILE A 87 14.09 -16.35 -16.68
C ILE A 87 13.95 -17.04 -18.02
N ALA A 88 13.91 -18.38 -18.02
CA ALA A 88 13.78 -19.16 -19.24
C ALA A 88 12.50 -18.79 -20.02
N LYS A 89 12.60 -18.61 -21.34
CA LYS A 89 11.48 -18.19 -22.20
C LYS A 89 10.25 -19.09 -22.03
N LYS A 90 10.45 -20.40 -21.87
CA LYS A 90 9.36 -21.37 -21.65
C LYS A 90 8.57 -21.05 -20.37
N GLU A 91 9.25 -20.69 -19.30
CA GLU A 91 8.63 -20.34 -18.01
C GLU A 91 7.90 -18.99 -18.09
N LEU A 92 8.53 -18.00 -18.74
CA LEU A 92 7.88 -16.69 -18.97
C LEU A 92 6.60 -16.83 -19.80
N LEU A 93 6.60 -17.66 -20.85
CA LEU A 93 5.41 -17.91 -21.64
C LEU A 93 4.31 -18.62 -20.83
N ALA A 94 4.66 -19.58 -19.98
CA ALA A 94 3.70 -20.25 -19.11
C ALA A 94 3.06 -19.29 -18.10
N LEU A 95 3.88 -18.46 -17.45
CA LEU A 95 3.40 -17.42 -16.53
C LEU A 95 2.57 -16.37 -17.25
N GLY A 96 3.02 -15.93 -18.42
CA GLY A 96 2.32 -14.94 -19.23
C GLY A 96 0.93 -15.40 -19.66
N ARG A 97 0.79 -16.65 -20.10
CA ARG A 97 -0.51 -17.24 -20.41
C ARG A 97 -1.42 -17.25 -19.18
N LYS A 98 -0.90 -17.64 -18.02
CA LYS A 98 -1.66 -17.63 -16.77
C LYS A 98 -2.13 -16.23 -16.38
N LEU A 99 -1.26 -15.21 -16.52
CA LEU A 99 -1.57 -13.80 -16.24
C LEU A 99 -2.59 -13.21 -17.21
N ALA A 100 -2.59 -13.64 -18.45
CA ALA A 100 -3.45 -13.12 -19.52
C ALA A 100 -4.76 -13.91 -19.69
N THR A 101 -4.98 -14.94 -18.88
CA THR A 101 -6.21 -15.75 -18.93
C THR A 101 -7.17 -15.30 -17.84
N LEU A 102 -8.33 -14.81 -18.25
CA LEU A 102 -9.42 -14.51 -17.32
C LEU A 102 -10.11 -15.80 -16.86
N PRO A 103 -10.50 -15.92 -15.58
CA PRO A 103 -11.29 -17.04 -15.07
C PRO A 103 -12.55 -17.28 -15.87
N GLU A 104 -12.85 -18.53 -16.18
CA GLU A 104 -14.06 -18.93 -16.88
C GLU A 104 -15.33 -18.78 -16.02
N GLY A 105 -16.50 -18.71 -16.65
CA GLY A 105 -17.80 -18.64 -15.98
C GLY A 105 -18.10 -17.30 -15.33
N LYS A 106 -17.31 -16.28 -15.60
CA LYS A 106 -17.50 -14.89 -15.14
C LYS A 106 -17.78 -13.96 -16.31
N LYS A 107 -18.56 -12.92 -16.07
CA LYS A 107 -18.86 -11.90 -17.06
C LYS A 107 -17.96 -10.70 -16.85
N TYR A 108 -17.23 -10.32 -17.87
CA TYR A 108 -16.27 -9.21 -17.86
C TYR A 108 -16.67 -8.11 -18.82
N PHE A 109 -16.39 -6.88 -18.44
CA PHE A 109 -16.56 -5.76 -19.35
C PHE A 109 -15.72 -5.96 -20.62
N ARG A 110 -16.35 -5.80 -21.79
CA ARG A 110 -15.77 -6.09 -23.11
C ARG A 110 -14.35 -5.51 -23.30
N LYS A 111 -14.12 -4.28 -22.80
CA LYS A 111 -12.81 -3.65 -22.90
C LYS A 111 -11.73 -4.40 -22.11
N ILE A 112 -12.09 -4.94 -20.95
CA ILE A 112 -11.17 -5.73 -20.11
C ILE A 112 -10.82 -7.03 -20.82
N ALA A 113 -11.82 -7.76 -21.32
CA ALA A 113 -11.59 -8.99 -22.10
C ALA A 113 -10.61 -8.73 -23.24
N LYS A 114 -10.83 -7.64 -24.00
CA LYS A 114 -9.94 -7.25 -25.08
C LYS A 114 -8.50 -6.95 -24.64
N ILE A 115 -8.31 -6.25 -23.52
CA ILE A 115 -6.97 -5.98 -22.96
C ILE A 115 -6.24 -7.28 -22.64
N PHE A 116 -6.93 -8.27 -22.08
CA PHE A 116 -6.33 -9.57 -21.75
C PHE A 116 -6.00 -10.39 -22.98
N GLU A 117 -6.84 -10.40 -24.02
CA GLU A 117 -6.54 -10.99 -25.33
C GLU A 117 -5.31 -10.35 -25.98
N ASP A 118 -5.23 -9.02 -25.99
CA ASP A 118 -4.11 -8.29 -26.58
C ASP A 118 -2.82 -8.54 -25.80
N ARG A 119 -2.89 -8.63 -24.47
CA ARG A 119 -1.76 -9.01 -23.61
C ARG A 119 -1.27 -10.42 -23.93
N LEU A 120 -2.16 -11.40 -24.06
CA LEU A 120 -1.81 -12.77 -24.44
C LEU A 120 -1.11 -12.77 -25.78
N SER A 121 -1.68 -12.11 -26.78
CA SER A 121 -1.10 -11.99 -28.11
C SER A 121 0.29 -11.35 -28.08
N ALA A 122 0.47 -10.30 -27.30
CA ALA A 122 1.77 -9.62 -27.17
C ALA A 122 2.84 -10.53 -26.55
N ILE A 123 2.47 -11.29 -25.51
CA ILE A 123 3.36 -12.25 -24.84
C ILE A 123 3.78 -13.39 -25.84
N GLU A 124 2.83 -13.95 -26.57
CA GLU A 124 3.10 -15.05 -27.47
C GLU A 124 3.91 -14.65 -28.71
N ASN A 125 3.76 -13.41 -29.17
CA ASN A 125 4.47 -12.87 -30.32
C ASN A 125 5.75 -12.09 -29.97
N ASP A 126 6.21 -12.13 -28.71
CA ASP A 126 7.43 -11.45 -28.23
C ASP A 126 7.37 -9.91 -28.45
N LYS A 127 6.19 -9.32 -28.22
CA LYS A 127 5.90 -7.89 -28.39
C LYS A 127 5.40 -7.27 -27.07
N LEU A 128 6.22 -7.45 -26.01
CA LEU A 128 5.87 -6.97 -24.68
C LEU A 128 5.91 -5.45 -24.60
N ASP A 129 4.87 -4.87 -24.02
CA ASP A 129 4.89 -3.53 -23.51
C ASP A 129 5.41 -3.50 -22.06
N TRP A 130 5.67 -2.30 -21.53
CA TRP A 130 6.15 -2.13 -20.17
C TRP A 130 5.18 -2.64 -19.11
N GLY A 131 3.87 -2.53 -19.33
CA GLY A 131 2.86 -3.03 -18.40
C GLY A 131 2.87 -4.55 -18.30
N SER A 132 2.97 -5.24 -19.44
CA SER A 132 3.07 -6.70 -19.49
C SER A 132 4.39 -7.20 -18.91
N ALA A 133 5.51 -6.50 -19.18
CA ALA A 133 6.82 -6.83 -18.62
C ALA A 133 6.83 -6.66 -17.08
N GLU A 134 6.24 -5.59 -16.56
CA GLU A 134 6.07 -5.35 -15.12
C GLU A 134 5.31 -6.51 -14.47
N MET A 135 4.17 -6.91 -15.02
CA MET A 135 3.36 -8.00 -14.48
C MET A 135 4.07 -9.36 -14.55
N LEU A 136 4.84 -9.62 -15.61
CA LEU A 136 5.67 -10.82 -15.70
C LEU A 136 6.77 -10.83 -14.64
N ALA A 137 7.42 -9.70 -14.39
CA ALA A 137 8.43 -9.59 -13.33
C ALA A 137 7.85 -9.89 -11.94
N TYR A 138 6.66 -9.37 -11.64
CA TYR A 138 5.98 -9.72 -10.38
C TYR A 138 5.61 -11.19 -10.30
N ALA A 139 5.17 -11.79 -11.42
CA ALA A 139 4.82 -13.21 -11.46
C ALA A 139 6.05 -14.11 -11.21
N THR A 140 7.21 -13.77 -11.75
CA THR A 140 8.44 -14.53 -11.50
C THR A 140 8.85 -14.45 -10.02
N LEU A 141 8.82 -13.27 -9.41
CA LEU A 141 9.10 -13.09 -7.98
C LEU A 141 8.14 -13.91 -7.10
N LEU A 142 6.85 -13.91 -7.42
CA LEU A 142 5.86 -14.68 -6.66
C LEU A 142 6.10 -16.19 -6.75
N VAL A 143 6.51 -16.71 -7.92
CA VAL A 143 6.85 -18.12 -8.09
C VAL A 143 8.13 -18.49 -7.34
N GLU A 144 9.08 -17.58 -7.23
CA GLU A 144 10.28 -17.72 -6.41
C GLU A 144 10.02 -17.59 -4.90
N GLY A 145 8.77 -17.32 -4.49
CA GLY A 145 8.37 -17.20 -3.07
C GLY A 145 8.50 -15.80 -2.50
N HIS A 146 8.78 -14.79 -3.31
CA HIS A 146 8.87 -13.40 -2.88
C HIS A 146 7.51 -12.71 -2.98
N ALA A 147 6.99 -12.23 -1.84
CA ALA A 147 5.75 -11.47 -1.82
C ALA A 147 5.93 -10.08 -2.46
N VAL A 148 4.98 -9.68 -3.30
CA VAL A 148 4.96 -8.37 -3.96
C VAL A 148 3.83 -7.53 -3.38
N ARG A 149 4.16 -6.33 -2.91
CA ARG A 149 3.19 -5.32 -2.48
C ARG A 149 3.37 -4.05 -3.30
N ILE A 150 2.30 -3.63 -3.96
CA ILE A 150 2.25 -2.38 -4.72
C ILE A 150 1.32 -1.41 -3.99
N SER A 151 1.79 -0.19 -3.75
CA SER A 151 0.99 0.88 -3.17
C SER A 151 1.19 2.19 -3.93
N GLY A 152 0.14 2.98 -4.04
CA GLY A 152 0.15 4.26 -4.76
C GLY A 152 -1.21 4.59 -5.34
N GLN A 153 -1.28 5.69 -6.08
CA GLN A 153 -2.51 6.09 -6.75
C GLN A 153 -2.83 5.13 -7.89
N ASP A 154 -4.09 4.65 -7.95
CA ASP A 154 -4.63 3.81 -9.01
C ASP A 154 -3.78 2.55 -9.30
N VAL A 155 -3.30 1.89 -8.25
CA VAL A 155 -2.37 0.74 -8.38
C VAL A 155 -3.02 -0.49 -8.99
N GLU A 156 -4.32 -0.69 -8.79
CA GLU A 156 -5.05 -1.86 -9.32
C GLU A 156 -5.12 -1.85 -10.84
N ARG A 157 -5.45 -0.71 -11.41
CA ARG A 157 -5.59 -0.52 -12.85
C ARG A 157 -4.28 -0.05 -13.51
N GLY A 158 -3.55 0.80 -12.82
CA GLY A 158 -2.48 1.63 -13.37
C GLY A 158 -3.04 2.90 -14.04
N THR A 159 -2.44 4.05 -13.77
CA THR A 159 -2.91 5.37 -14.25
C THR A 159 -3.13 5.42 -15.78
N PHE A 160 -2.33 4.67 -16.53
CA PHE A 160 -2.45 4.54 -17.99
C PHE A 160 -3.29 3.33 -18.43
N SER A 161 -4.07 2.72 -17.54
CA SER A 161 -4.83 1.49 -17.80
C SER A 161 -3.97 0.32 -18.31
N HIS A 162 -2.74 0.25 -17.87
CA HIS A 162 -1.74 -0.71 -18.35
C HIS A 162 -1.63 -1.97 -17.49
N ARG A 163 -1.93 -1.87 -16.19
CA ARG A 163 -1.70 -3.00 -15.25
C ARG A 163 -2.89 -3.94 -15.17
N HIS A 164 -4.05 -3.46 -14.79
CA HIS A 164 -5.23 -4.28 -14.49
C HIS A 164 -4.91 -5.52 -13.65
N ALA A 165 -4.23 -5.32 -12.51
CA ALA A 165 -3.90 -6.39 -11.58
C ALA A 165 -5.14 -6.93 -10.85
N VAL A 166 -6.17 -6.11 -10.70
CA VAL A 166 -7.47 -6.47 -10.17
C VAL A 166 -8.52 -6.24 -11.26
N VAL A 167 -9.33 -7.25 -11.51
CA VAL A 167 -10.42 -7.21 -12.48
C VAL A 167 -11.73 -7.50 -11.79
N LYS A 168 -12.69 -6.59 -11.94
CA LYS A 168 -14.04 -6.75 -11.42
C LYS A 168 -14.93 -7.40 -12.48
N THR A 169 -15.86 -8.24 -12.03
CA THR A 169 -16.85 -8.85 -12.91
C THR A 169 -18.13 -8.00 -12.95
N GLU A 170 -18.94 -8.15 -14.00
CA GLU A 170 -20.22 -7.43 -14.09
C GLU A 170 -21.28 -7.98 -13.14
N ASP A 171 -21.08 -9.17 -12.59
CA ASP A 171 -22.04 -9.89 -11.76
C ASP A 171 -21.84 -9.66 -10.26
N THR A 172 -20.68 -9.08 -9.86
CA THR A 172 -20.32 -8.81 -8.45
C THR A 172 -19.62 -7.47 -8.37
N GLU A 173 -20.18 -6.57 -7.57
CA GLU A 173 -19.49 -5.35 -7.17
C GLU A 173 -18.35 -5.64 -6.18
#